data_23cc8e593c875cc42d7b73d05d489ed6
#
_entry.id   23cc8e593c875cc42d7b73d05d489ed6
#
_cell.length_a   1.000
_cell.length_b   1.000
_cell.length_c   1.000
_cell.angle_alpha   90.00
_cell.angle_beta   90.00
_cell.angle_gamma   90.00
#
_symmetry.space_group_name_H-M   'P 1'
#
loop_
_entity.id
_entity.type
_entity.pdbx_description
1 polymer ?
#
loop_
_entity_poly.entity_id
_entity_poly.type
_entity_poly.pdbx_seq_one_letter_code
_entity_poly.pdbx_strand_id
1 'polypeptide(L)'
;MKSALVDVPVLILFFNRPQQLSQVFEQVKKARPSRLFLYQDGARNERDLPGIKACREIVSQIDWECEVERLYQEKNFGCDPSEYISQKWAFSKVDKCIVLEDDDVPAVSFFQFCKEMLDKYEYDTRISMIAGFNPEEITQDMPYDYFFTTTFSIWGWASWKRVVDHWDEFYNFLDDSFNMQQLEQLIKERKFRSDFIYMCQRHREQQKAFYETIFHASILFNSGLSIVPTRNMINNLGATADSTHFAGSIHTLPKGYRRIFTMKRYEVDFPLKHPRYVIENVAYKESVYRIMGWDHPWIKIGRSFEELFLNLKYGNFSIITKAVKNRINKWLKRNKHH
;
A
#
# COMPACT_ATOMS: atom_id res chain seq x y z
N MET A 1 -8.76 27.19 18.38
CA MET A 1 -8.37 25.97 17.67
C MET A 1 -9.39 24.90 18.02
N LYS A 2 -9.81 24.03 17.08
CA LYS A 2 -10.74 22.92 17.36
C LYS A 2 -9.98 21.84 18.15
N SER A 3 -10.66 21.10 19.00
CA SER A 3 -10.03 19.97 19.71
C SER A 3 -9.72 18.83 18.75
N ALA A 4 -8.68 18.02 19.05
CA ALA A 4 -8.45 16.73 18.43
C ALA A 4 -9.66 15.79 18.67
N LEU A 5 -9.98 14.94 17.69
CA LEU A 5 -11.08 13.97 17.81
C LEU A 5 -10.57 12.53 17.99
N VAL A 6 -9.46 12.22 17.38
CA VAL A 6 -8.88 10.86 17.43
C VAL A 6 -7.45 10.94 17.93
N ASP A 7 -7.20 10.30 19.06
CA ASP A 7 -5.86 10.22 19.65
C ASP A 7 -5.06 9.09 18.99
N VAL A 8 -4.52 9.40 17.82
CA VAL A 8 -3.67 8.50 17.04
C VAL A 8 -2.69 9.30 16.20
N PRO A 9 -1.41 8.90 16.13
CA PRO A 9 -0.45 9.46 15.20
C PRO A 9 -0.76 9.08 13.76
N VAL A 10 -0.61 10.03 12.84
CA VAL A 10 -0.78 9.81 11.39
C VAL A 10 0.44 10.33 10.66
N LEU A 11 1.08 9.49 9.86
CA LEU A 11 2.08 9.87 8.88
C LEU A 11 1.39 10.11 7.54
N ILE A 12 1.66 11.26 6.94
CA ILE A 12 1.31 11.56 5.55
C ILE A 12 2.63 11.74 4.80
N LEU A 13 2.87 10.86 3.84
CA LEU A 13 3.99 11.02 2.92
C LEU A 13 3.49 11.54 1.58
N PHE A 14 4.17 12.56 1.04
CA PHE A 14 3.74 13.23 -0.16
C PHE A 14 4.94 13.80 -0.93
N PHE A 15 4.70 14.16 -2.19
CA PHE A 15 5.75 14.76 -3.00
C PHE A 15 5.27 16.08 -3.64
N ASN A 16 4.72 16.05 -4.86
CA ASN A 16 4.38 17.23 -5.65
C ASN A 16 3.01 17.13 -6.35
N ARG A 17 2.07 16.38 -5.76
CA ARG A 17 0.72 16.13 -6.29
C ARG A 17 -0.37 16.85 -5.44
N PRO A 18 -0.49 18.17 -5.50
CA PRO A 18 -1.37 18.94 -4.60
C PRO A 18 -2.86 18.60 -4.75
N GLN A 19 -3.30 18.20 -5.94
CA GLN A 19 -4.71 17.85 -6.18
C GLN A 19 -5.12 16.57 -5.47
N GLN A 20 -4.26 15.55 -5.44
CA GLN A 20 -4.49 14.31 -4.71
C GLN A 20 -4.37 14.55 -3.21
N LEU A 21 -3.26 15.17 -2.78
CA LEU A 21 -3.01 15.47 -1.38
C LEU A 21 -4.13 16.28 -0.74
N SER A 22 -4.74 17.23 -1.46
CA SER A 22 -5.85 18.03 -0.92
C SER A 22 -7.04 17.17 -0.51
N GLN A 23 -7.33 16.09 -1.27
CA GLN A 23 -8.44 15.18 -0.97
C GLN A 23 -8.14 14.30 0.25
N VAL A 24 -6.88 13.84 0.38
CA VAL A 24 -6.42 13.09 1.57
C VAL A 24 -6.48 14.01 2.80
N PHE A 25 -5.90 15.19 2.69
CA PHE A 25 -5.79 16.12 3.82
C PHE A 25 -7.17 16.62 4.30
N GLU A 26 -8.15 16.77 3.42
CA GLU A 26 -9.54 17.08 3.80
C GLU A 26 -10.16 15.99 4.71
N GLN A 27 -9.84 14.72 4.51
CA GLN A 27 -10.31 13.68 5.42
C GLN A 27 -9.57 13.72 6.77
N VAL A 28 -8.26 13.99 6.75
CA VAL A 28 -7.45 14.20 7.95
C VAL A 28 -7.98 15.37 8.78
N LYS A 29 -8.33 16.50 8.14
CA LYS A 29 -8.95 17.67 8.80
C LYS A 29 -10.28 17.33 9.46
N LYS A 30 -11.09 16.46 8.87
CA LYS A 30 -12.36 16.01 9.46
C LYS A 30 -12.12 15.08 10.65
N ALA A 31 -11.15 14.17 10.56
CA ALA A 31 -10.80 13.24 11.61
C ALA A 31 -10.07 13.92 12.78
N ARG A 32 -9.32 14.97 12.55
CA ARG A 32 -8.55 15.74 13.55
C ARG A 32 -7.69 14.84 14.45
N PRO A 33 -6.69 14.12 13.92
CA PRO A 33 -5.79 13.31 14.74
C PRO A 33 -4.97 14.20 15.70
N SER A 34 -4.60 13.64 16.86
CA SER A 34 -3.83 14.36 17.88
C SER A 34 -2.38 14.65 17.46
N ARG A 35 -1.82 13.86 16.53
CA ARG A 35 -0.44 14.00 16.06
C ARG A 35 -0.30 13.73 14.57
N LEU A 36 0.50 14.57 13.89
CA LEU A 36 0.82 14.42 12.47
C LEU A 36 2.33 14.38 12.24
N PHE A 37 2.75 13.43 11.43
CA PHE A 37 4.06 13.36 10.80
C PHE A 37 3.89 13.70 9.32
N LEU A 38 4.59 14.72 8.85
CA LEU A 38 4.53 15.21 7.48
C LEU A 38 5.88 14.98 6.83
N TYR A 39 5.95 13.98 5.94
CA TYR A 39 7.17 13.70 5.18
C TYR A 39 7.00 14.15 3.74
N GLN A 40 7.99 14.86 3.22
CA GLN A 40 8.03 15.26 1.81
C GLN A 40 9.41 14.99 1.22
N ASP A 41 9.45 14.30 0.09
CA ASP A 41 10.69 14.09 -0.67
C ASP A 41 11.15 15.39 -1.34
N GLY A 42 12.46 15.51 -1.60
CA GLY A 42 13.05 16.68 -2.24
C GLY A 42 12.78 16.75 -3.74
N ALA A 43 12.99 17.92 -4.33
CA ALA A 43 12.79 18.13 -5.76
C ALA A 43 13.77 17.33 -6.60
N ARG A 44 13.31 16.71 -7.70
CA ARG A 44 14.18 16.10 -8.74
C ARG A 44 14.83 17.19 -9.59
N ASN A 45 14.11 18.28 -9.80
CA ASN A 45 14.53 19.45 -10.57
C ASN A 45 13.56 20.62 -10.29
N GLU A 46 13.84 21.79 -10.86
CA GLU A 46 13.05 23.02 -10.65
C GLU A 46 11.54 22.90 -11.00
N ARG A 47 11.17 21.98 -11.91
CA ARG A 47 9.76 21.80 -12.31
C ARG A 47 8.90 21.22 -11.18
N ASP A 48 9.50 20.55 -10.20
CA ASP A 48 8.80 20.01 -9.05
C ASP A 48 8.48 21.09 -8.00
N LEU A 49 9.24 22.18 -7.94
CA LEU A 49 9.15 23.19 -6.88
C LEU A 49 7.75 23.80 -6.68
N PRO A 50 7.01 24.16 -7.75
CA PRO A 50 5.65 24.68 -7.57
C PRO A 50 4.72 23.67 -6.90
N GLY A 51 4.76 22.40 -7.30
CA GLY A 51 3.94 21.34 -6.70
C GLY A 51 4.34 21.06 -5.24
N ILE A 52 5.64 21.03 -4.95
CA ILE A 52 6.18 20.89 -3.59
C ILE A 52 5.66 22.02 -2.70
N LYS A 53 5.73 23.26 -3.15
CA LYS A 53 5.25 24.42 -2.41
C LYS A 53 3.75 24.34 -2.16
N ALA A 54 2.95 24.05 -3.20
CA ALA A 54 1.51 23.89 -3.08
C ALA A 54 1.10 22.78 -2.10
N CYS A 55 1.82 21.65 -2.08
CA CYS A 55 1.59 20.59 -1.10
C CYS A 55 1.85 21.08 0.33
N ARG A 56 2.92 21.84 0.57
CA ARG A 56 3.23 22.43 1.90
C ARG A 56 2.13 23.42 2.35
N GLU A 57 1.60 24.21 1.43
CA GLU A 57 0.51 25.13 1.72
C GLU A 57 -0.76 24.37 2.13
N ILE A 58 -1.09 23.24 1.49
CA ILE A 58 -2.22 22.38 1.87
C ILE A 58 -2.05 21.85 3.30
N VAL A 59 -0.94 21.19 3.59
CA VAL A 59 -0.73 20.56 4.91
C VAL A 59 -0.44 21.58 6.03
N SER A 60 -0.26 22.85 5.71
CA SER A 60 -0.15 23.91 6.71
C SER A 60 -1.51 24.36 7.28
N GLN A 61 -2.62 23.97 6.64
CA GLN A 61 -3.99 24.39 7.01
C GLN A 61 -4.55 23.60 8.21
N ILE A 62 -3.73 23.36 9.22
CA ILE A 62 -4.13 22.66 10.45
C ILE A 62 -4.82 23.68 11.36
N ASP A 63 -6.13 23.47 11.62
CA ASP A 63 -6.98 24.37 12.42
C ASP A 63 -7.47 23.72 13.74
N TRP A 64 -6.89 22.59 14.12
CA TRP A 64 -7.19 21.88 15.36
C TRP A 64 -5.94 21.65 16.20
N GLU A 65 -6.11 21.28 17.47
CA GLU A 65 -5.03 20.92 18.39
C GLU A 65 -4.31 19.65 17.89
N CYS A 66 -3.06 19.81 17.45
CA CYS A 66 -2.30 18.75 16.83
C CYS A 66 -0.80 18.97 17.04
N GLU A 67 -0.11 17.95 17.54
CA GLU A 67 1.35 17.93 17.52
C GLU A 67 1.83 17.61 16.10
N VAL A 68 2.67 18.47 15.50
CA VAL A 68 3.08 18.33 14.10
C VAL A 68 4.60 18.27 13.98
N GLU A 69 5.10 17.14 13.52
CA GLU A 69 6.49 16.98 13.12
C GLU A 69 6.63 16.98 11.58
N ARG A 70 7.71 17.58 11.09
CA ARG A 70 7.97 17.70 9.64
C ARG A 70 9.36 17.20 9.31
N LEU A 71 9.44 16.35 8.28
CA LEU A 71 10.69 15.92 7.67
C LEU A 71 10.61 16.18 6.17
N TYR A 72 11.08 17.36 5.77
CA TYR A 72 11.14 17.78 4.38
C TYR A 72 12.56 17.59 3.86
N GLN A 73 12.72 16.75 2.87
CA GLN A 73 14.02 16.39 2.32
C GLN A 73 14.54 17.49 1.38
N GLU A 74 15.84 17.75 1.43
CA GLU A 74 16.52 18.64 0.49
C GLU A 74 16.85 17.92 -0.83
N LYS A 75 17.12 16.60 -0.75
CA LYS A 75 17.44 15.74 -1.89
C LYS A 75 16.25 14.86 -2.23
N ASN A 76 16.11 14.56 -3.52
CA ASN A 76 15.14 13.56 -3.96
C ASN A 76 15.72 12.15 -3.76
N PHE A 77 15.06 11.34 -2.96
CA PHE A 77 15.40 9.93 -2.72
C PHE A 77 14.63 9.00 -3.67
N GLY A 78 13.53 9.47 -4.24
CA GLY A 78 12.59 8.68 -5.04
C GLY A 78 11.51 8.02 -4.18
N CYS A 79 10.52 7.44 -4.83
CA CYS A 79 9.33 6.87 -4.18
C CYS A 79 9.70 5.84 -3.12
N ASP A 80 10.24 4.69 -3.53
CA ASP A 80 10.49 3.55 -2.65
C ASP A 80 11.39 3.87 -1.43
N PRO A 81 12.54 4.56 -1.57
CA PRO A 81 13.33 4.95 -0.41
C PRO A 81 12.62 5.96 0.50
N SER A 82 11.84 6.90 -0.06
CA SER A 82 11.09 7.88 0.73
C SER A 82 10.05 7.23 1.61
N GLU A 83 9.35 6.22 1.11
CA GLU A 83 8.39 5.43 1.86
C GLU A 83 9.06 4.75 3.05
N TYR A 84 10.16 4.04 2.83
CA TYR A 84 10.91 3.38 3.90
C TYR A 84 11.43 4.39 4.93
N ILE A 85 12.07 5.50 4.48
CA ILE A 85 12.65 6.53 5.36
C ILE A 85 11.56 7.17 6.22
N SER A 86 10.43 7.55 5.61
CA SER A 86 9.34 8.23 6.32
C SER A 86 8.72 7.35 7.40
N GLN A 87 8.53 6.07 7.10
CA GLN A 87 7.95 5.09 8.02
C GLN A 87 8.92 4.81 9.18
N LYS A 88 10.19 4.51 8.89
CA LYS A 88 11.21 4.34 9.95
C LYS A 88 11.34 5.58 10.84
N TRP A 89 11.27 6.77 10.25
CA TRP A 89 11.30 8.02 11.01
C TRP A 89 10.09 8.17 11.93
N ALA A 90 8.86 7.99 11.43
CA ALA A 90 7.65 8.12 12.24
C ALA A 90 7.63 7.10 13.39
N PHE A 91 7.88 5.81 13.08
CA PHE A 91 7.92 4.75 14.09
C PHE A 91 9.12 4.82 15.04
N SER A 92 10.14 5.64 14.76
CA SER A 92 11.18 5.95 15.75
C SER A 92 10.70 6.89 16.86
N LYS A 93 9.56 7.57 16.64
CA LYS A 93 8.99 8.60 17.53
C LYS A 93 7.76 8.14 18.30
N VAL A 94 7.05 7.13 17.76
CA VAL A 94 5.78 6.64 18.34
C VAL A 94 5.71 5.12 18.24
N ASP A 95 4.95 4.52 19.16
CA ASP A 95 4.80 3.06 19.22
C ASP A 95 3.76 2.52 18.21
N LYS A 96 2.89 3.36 17.68
CA LYS A 96 1.86 3.03 16.71
C LYS A 96 1.55 4.23 15.82
N CYS A 97 1.22 3.98 14.54
CA CYS A 97 0.98 5.05 13.58
C CYS A 97 0.08 4.56 12.44
N ILE A 98 -0.76 5.45 11.93
CA ILE A 98 -1.44 5.31 10.63
C ILE A 98 -0.51 5.88 9.54
N VAL A 99 -0.43 5.21 8.40
CA VAL A 99 0.37 5.64 7.24
C VAL A 99 -0.54 5.87 6.05
N LEU A 100 -0.46 7.06 5.46
CA LEU A 100 -1.20 7.48 4.27
C LEU A 100 -0.22 8.07 3.25
N GLU A 101 -0.42 7.72 1.99
CA GLU A 101 0.22 8.39 0.85
C GLU A 101 -0.64 9.57 0.35
N ASP A 102 -0.08 10.42 -0.49
CA ASP A 102 -0.79 11.62 -0.98
C ASP A 102 -1.95 11.31 -1.94
N ASP A 103 -2.15 10.05 -2.31
CA ASP A 103 -3.27 9.56 -3.14
C ASP A 103 -4.18 8.54 -2.43
N ASP A 104 -3.92 8.22 -1.18
CA ASP A 104 -4.75 7.33 -0.35
C ASP A 104 -5.84 8.14 0.39
N VAL A 105 -7.03 8.25 -0.21
CA VAL A 105 -8.15 9.01 0.40
C VAL A 105 -8.93 8.13 1.36
N PRO A 106 -8.80 8.31 2.70
CA PRO A 106 -9.49 7.49 3.68
C PRO A 106 -10.95 7.93 3.90
N ALA A 107 -11.80 7.02 4.35
CA ALA A 107 -13.03 7.35 5.05
C ALA A 107 -12.70 8.04 6.39
N VAL A 108 -13.57 8.92 6.89
CA VAL A 108 -13.29 9.61 8.17
C VAL A 108 -13.25 8.62 9.34
N SER A 109 -14.11 7.63 9.34
CA SER A 109 -14.15 6.57 10.35
C SER A 109 -12.92 5.64 10.32
N PHE A 110 -12.10 5.66 9.27
CA PHE A 110 -10.86 4.89 9.18
C PHE A 110 -9.89 5.21 10.32
N PHE A 111 -9.80 6.49 10.73
CA PHE A 111 -8.90 6.90 11.80
C PHE A 111 -9.33 6.30 13.15
N GLN A 112 -10.62 6.36 13.47
CA GLN A 112 -11.15 5.75 14.69
C GLN A 112 -11.09 4.22 14.63
N PHE A 113 -11.33 3.62 13.46
CA PHE A 113 -11.17 2.19 13.23
C PHE A 113 -9.72 1.76 13.51
N CYS A 114 -8.73 2.45 12.94
CA CYS A 114 -7.33 2.16 13.20
C CYS A 114 -6.96 2.33 14.67
N LYS A 115 -7.43 3.42 15.32
CA LYS A 115 -7.19 3.63 16.75
C LYS A 115 -7.69 2.46 17.57
N GLU A 116 -8.92 2.03 17.36
CA GLU A 116 -9.53 0.93 18.12
C GLU A 116 -8.78 -0.40 17.87
N MET A 117 -8.37 -0.68 16.63
CA MET A 117 -7.60 -1.87 16.31
C MET A 117 -6.17 -1.81 16.86
N LEU A 118 -5.52 -0.66 16.79
CA LEU A 118 -4.18 -0.44 17.35
C LEU A 118 -4.17 -0.64 18.87
N ASP A 119 -5.19 -0.17 19.57
CA ASP A 119 -5.31 -0.35 21.01
C ASP A 119 -5.66 -1.79 21.38
N LYS A 120 -6.64 -2.38 20.69
CA LYS A 120 -7.14 -3.74 20.97
C LYS A 120 -6.07 -4.82 20.76
N TYR A 121 -5.24 -4.68 19.73
CA TYR A 121 -4.23 -5.68 19.33
C TYR A 121 -2.79 -5.24 19.61
N GLU A 122 -2.59 -4.26 20.48
CA GLU A 122 -1.28 -3.71 20.81
C GLU A 122 -0.26 -4.79 21.20
N TYR A 123 -0.70 -5.75 22.03
CA TYR A 123 0.14 -6.83 22.56
C TYR A 123 -0.05 -8.16 21.84
N ASP A 124 -0.93 -8.22 20.82
CA ASP A 124 -1.13 -9.44 20.04
C ASP A 124 -0.11 -9.51 18.90
N THR A 125 0.97 -10.26 19.13
CA THR A 125 2.07 -10.40 18.15
C THR A 125 1.69 -11.13 16.87
N ARG A 126 0.51 -11.77 16.81
CA ARG A 126 -0.01 -12.35 15.57
C ARG A 126 -0.44 -11.29 14.57
N ILE A 127 -0.75 -10.07 15.03
CA ILE A 127 -1.22 -8.99 14.17
C ILE A 127 -0.06 -8.07 13.82
N SER A 128 0.20 -7.93 12.53
CA SER A 128 1.28 -7.10 12.00
C SER A 128 0.79 -5.84 11.31
N MET A 129 -0.46 -5.83 10.81
CA MET A 129 -0.96 -4.74 9.99
C MET A 129 -2.47 -4.55 10.17
N ILE A 130 -2.91 -3.31 10.07
CA ILE A 130 -4.31 -2.91 9.92
C ILE A 130 -4.41 -2.24 8.55
N ALA A 131 -5.09 -2.86 7.59
CA ALA A 131 -5.31 -2.31 6.26
C ALA A 131 -6.62 -1.52 6.22
N GLY A 132 -6.64 -0.42 5.46
CA GLY A 132 -7.88 0.30 5.16
C GLY A 132 -8.50 -0.17 3.84
N PHE A 133 -7.69 -0.72 2.95
CA PHE A 133 -8.09 -1.13 1.62
C PHE A 133 -8.59 -2.58 1.58
N ASN A 134 -9.79 -2.77 1.00
CA ASN A 134 -10.35 -4.09 0.74
C ASN A 134 -10.63 -4.24 -0.77
N PRO A 135 -9.86 -5.04 -1.52
CA PRO A 135 -10.02 -5.21 -2.96
C PRO A 135 -11.34 -5.87 -3.40
N GLU A 136 -12.10 -6.48 -2.50
CA GLU A 136 -13.46 -6.94 -2.77
C GLU A 136 -14.51 -5.81 -2.75
N GLU A 137 -14.14 -4.63 -2.24
CA GLU A 137 -15.00 -3.50 -1.94
C GLU A 137 -15.93 -3.77 -0.74
N ILE A 138 -16.66 -4.87 -0.76
CA ILE A 138 -17.46 -5.40 0.36
C ILE A 138 -17.27 -6.90 0.38
N THR A 139 -16.73 -7.43 1.49
CA THR A 139 -16.68 -8.87 1.72
C THR A 139 -18.04 -9.33 2.22
N GLN A 140 -18.71 -10.18 1.42
CA GLN A 140 -20.05 -10.66 1.69
C GLN A 140 -20.08 -11.67 2.84
N ASP A 141 -21.26 -11.85 3.46
CA ASP A 141 -21.55 -12.87 4.47
C ASP A 141 -20.65 -12.80 5.72
N MET A 142 -20.10 -11.62 6.02
CA MET A 142 -19.31 -11.38 7.22
C MET A 142 -20.16 -10.84 8.35
N PRO A 143 -20.21 -11.54 9.51
CA PRO A 143 -20.99 -11.09 10.67
C PRO A 143 -20.27 -10.01 11.50
N TYR A 144 -19.02 -9.69 11.16
CA TYR A 144 -18.13 -8.78 11.85
C TYR A 144 -17.73 -7.61 10.94
N ASP A 145 -17.25 -6.52 11.53
CA ASP A 145 -16.84 -5.34 10.78
C ASP A 145 -15.43 -5.45 10.19
N TYR A 146 -14.69 -6.46 10.60
CA TYR A 146 -13.36 -6.79 10.08
C TYR A 146 -13.04 -8.28 10.27
N PHE A 147 -11.96 -8.73 9.65
CA PHE A 147 -11.46 -10.10 9.73
C PHE A 147 -9.92 -10.11 9.57
N PHE A 148 -9.32 -11.30 9.69
CA PHE A 148 -7.88 -11.51 9.61
C PHE A 148 -7.50 -12.28 8.35
N THR A 149 -6.34 -11.94 7.79
CA THR A 149 -5.83 -12.58 6.57
C THR A 149 -4.31 -12.46 6.51
N THR A 150 -3.66 -13.33 5.75
CA THR A 150 -2.23 -13.21 5.40
C THR A 150 -2.01 -12.33 4.17
N THR A 151 -3.06 -11.77 3.56
CA THR A 151 -2.88 -10.82 2.44
C THR A 151 -2.34 -9.49 2.93
N PHE A 152 -1.63 -8.82 2.04
CA PHE A 152 -0.95 -7.56 2.29
C PHE A 152 -1.49 -6.46 1.38
N SER A 153 -1.77 -5.29 1.94
CA SER A 153 -2.23 -4.12 1.19
C SER A 153 -1.63 -2.84 1.78
N ILE A 154 -0.98 -2.06 0.93
CA ILE A 154 -0.22 -0.87 1.31
C ILE A 154 -1.01 0.44 1.21
N TRP A 155 -2.21 0.44 0.67
CA TRP A 155 -3.01 1.64 0.50
C TRP A 155 -3.77 1.98 1.78
N GLY A 156 -3.24 2.97 2.52
CA GLY A 156 -3.77 3.38 3.80
C GLY A 156 -3.77 2.25 4.84
N TRP A 157 -2.79 2.27 5.72
CA TRP A 157 -2.60 1.21 6.71
C TRP A 157 -2.14 1.77 8.06
N ALA A 158 -2.17 0.93 9.08
CA ALA A 158 -1.60 1.22 10.38
C ALA A 158 -0.84 0.01 10.95
N SER A 159 0.14 0.28 11.81
CA SER A 159 0.93 -0.75 12.48
C SER A 159 1.58 -0.20 13.75
N TRP A 160 2.46 -1.01 14.32
CA TRP A 160 3.19 -0.74 15.55
C TRP A 160 4.69 -0.71 15.30
N LYS A 161 5.40 0.06 16.14
CA LYS A 161 6.87 0.09 16.16
C LYS A 161 7.46 -1.31 16.29
N ARG A 162 6.87 -2.17 17.15
CA ARG A 162 7.30 -3.57 17.32
C ARG A 162 7.35 -4.37 16.01
N VAL A 163 6.53 -4.03 15.02
CA VAL A 163 6.54 -4.69 13.69
C VAL A 163 7.60 -4.07 12.80
N VAL A 164 7.69 -2.74 12.76
CA VAL A 164 8.62 -2.00 11.90
C VAL A 164 10.08 -2.20 12.34
N ASP A 165 10.32 -2.43 13.62
CA ASP A 165 11.66 -2.73 14.16
C ASP A 165 12.22 -4.09 13.67
N HIS A 166 11.35 -5.00 13.23
CA HIS A 166 11.74 -6.31 12.66
C HIS A 166 11.91 -6.30 11.14
N TRP A 167 11.85 -5.16 10.50
CA TRP A 167 12.06 -5.05 9.06
C TRP A 167 13.52 -5.31 8.68
N ASP A 168 13.72 -6.23 7.74
CA ASP A 168 15.03 -6.59 7.21
C ASP A 168 15.25 -5.94 5.83
N GLU A 169 15.83 -4.75 5.83
CA GLU A 169 16.13 -3.97 4.62
C GLU A 169 17.23 -4.58 3.75
N PHE A 170 17.99 -5.52 4.31
CA PHE A 170 19.07 -6.22 3.60
C PHE A 170 18.63 -7.55 3.01
N TYR A 171 17.38 -7.97 3.26
CA TYR A 171 16.86 -9.26 2.79
C TYR A 171 17.76 -10.45 3.18
N ASN A 172 18.29 -10.45 4.43
CA ASN A 172 19.20 -11.47 4.92
C ASN A 172 18.60 -12.87 4.89
N PHE A 173 17.26 -12.99 4.96
CA PHE A 173 16.55 -14.26 4.85
C PHE A 173 16.82 -15.01 3.53
N LEU A 174 17.21 -14.30 2.46
CA LEU A 174 17.54 -14.92 1.17
C LEU A 174 18.78 -15.82 1.23
N ASP A 175 19.64 -15.63 2.23
CA ASP A 175 20.85 -16.41 2.44
C ASP A 175 20.62 -17.57 3.44
N ASP A 176 19.46 -17.63 4.09
CA ASP A 176 19.06 -18.68 5.01
C ASP A 176 18.27 -19.77 4.28
N SER A 177 18.97 -20.85 3.92
CA SER A 177 18.39 -21.95 3.14
C SER A 177 17.24 -22.66 3.87
N PHE A 178 17.28 -22.74 5.21
CA PHE A 178 16.21 -23.36 5.99
C PHE A 178 14.94 -22.50 5.94
N ASN A 179 15.05 -21.20 6.24
CA ASN A 179 13.91 -20.31 6.20
C ASN A 179 13.33 -20.14 4.78
N MET A 180 14.18 -20.17 3.75
CA MET A 180 13.73 -20.20 2.36
C MET A 180 12.89 -21.45 2.04
N GLN A 181 13.28 -22.62 2.53
CA GLN A 181 12.47 -23.84 2.38
C GLN A 181 11.12 -23.72 3.12
N GLN A 182 11.11 -23.13 4.33
CA GLN A 182 9.85 -22.88 5.06
C GLN A 182 8.94 -21.91 4.28
N LEU A 183 9.48 -20.83 3.75
CA LEU A 183 8.74 -19.88 2.92
C LEU A 183 8.15 -20.56 1.68
N GLU A 184 8.89 -21.46 1.05
CA GLU A 184 8.42 -22.25 -0.09
C GLU A 184 7.25 -23.18 0.24
N GLN A 185 7.20 -23.67 1.46
CA GLN A 185 6.08 -24.50 1.94
C GLN A 185 4.88 -23.65 2.41
N LEU A 186 5.14 -22.48 2.98
CA LEU A 186 4.12 -21.55 3.46
C LEU A 186 3.31 -20.96 2.30
N ILE A 187 3.99 -20.50 1.25
CA ILE A 187 3.35 -19.93 0.06
C ILE A 187 3.13 -21.05 -0.96
N LYS A 188 1.93 -21.62 -0.98
CA LYS A 188 1.58 -22.72 -1.88
C LYS A 188 1.42 -22.30 -3.34
N GLU A 189 1.09 -21.04 -3.56
CA GLU A 189 0.87 -20.42 -4.87
C GLU A 189 2.23 -20.20 -5.59
N ARG A 190 2.62 -21.16 -6.40
CA ARG A 190 3.98 -21.24 -6.99
C ARG A 190 4.40 -19.98 -7.75
N LYS A 191 3.48 -19.41 -8.54
CA LYS A 191 3.82 -18.23 -9.36
C LYS A 191 3.97 -16.99 -8.50
N PHE A 192 3.09 -16.78 -7.52
CA PHE A 192 3.19 -15.69 -6.56
C PHE A 192 4.50 -15.78 -5.77
N ARG A 193 4.81 -16.97 -5.21
CA ARG A 193 6.06 -17.24 -4.50
C ARG A 193 7.30 -16.92 -5.32
N SER A 194 7.35 -17.43 -6.55
CA SER A 194 8.47 -17.18 -7.46
C SER A 194 8.64 -15.70 -7.79
N ASP A 195 7.53 -14.99 -8.03
CA ASP A 195 7.56 -13.56 -8.31
C ASP A 195 8.01 -12.76 -7.07
N PHE A 196 7.53 -13.13 -5.87
CA PHE A 196 7.90 -12.48 -4.61
C PHE A 196 9.39 -12.64 -4.29
N ILE A 197 9.92 -13.88 -4.34
CA ILE A 197 11.34 -14.15 -4.10
C ILE A 197 12.20 -13.42 -5.13
N TYR A 198 11.83 -13.45 -6.41
CA TYR A 198 12.52 -12.73 -7.46
C TYR A 198 12.55 -11.22 -7.21
N MET A 199 11.43 -10.63 -6.75
CA MET A 199 11.39 -9.21 -6.39
C MET A 199 12.33 -8.90 -5.22
N CYS A 200 12.32 -9.69 -4.15
CA CYS A 200 13.23 -9.51 -3.01
C CYS A 200 14.71 -9.58 -3.45
N GLN A 201 15.08 -10.54 -4.29
CA GLN A 201 16.43 -10.64 -4.86
C GLN A 201 16.81 -9.39 -5.65
N ARG A 202 15.90 -8.93 -6.52
CA ARG A 202 16.11 -7.72 -7.33
C ARG A 202 16.22 -6.46 -6.49
N HIS A 203 15.43 -6.33 -5.43
CA HIS A 203 15.50 -5.21 -4.51
C HIS A 203 16.81 -5.19 -3.74
N ARG A 204 17.26 -6.34 -3.24
CA ARG A 204 18.59 -6.49 -2.61
C ARG A 204 19.73 -6.08 -3.57
N GLU A 205 19.70 -6.53 -4.83
CA GLU A 205 20.68 -6.17 -5.84
C GLU A 205 20.73 -4.66 -6.12
N GLN A 206 19.60 -3.96 -6.02
CA GLN A 206 19.52 -2.51 -6.22
C GLN A 206 20.04 -1.71 -5.03
N GLN A 207 20.26 -2.33 -3.88
CA GLN A 207 20.69 -1.69 -2.63
C GLN A 207 19.78 -0.51 -2.22
N LYS A 208 18.48 -0.65 -2.47
CA LYS A 208 17.45 0.30 -2.09
C LYS A 208 16.42 -0.40 -1.21
N ALA A 209 15.94 0.31 -0.20
CA ALA A 209 14.85 -0.19 0.63
C ALA A 209 13.51 -0.04 -0.11
N PHE A 210 12.86 -1.15 -0.37
CA PHE A 210 11.51 -1.23 -0.93
C PHE A 210 10.59 -1.77 0.16
N TYR A 211 9.93 -0.86 0.87
CA TYR A 211 9.22 -1.22 2.09
C TYR A 211 8.13 -2.27 1.88
N GLU A 212 7.50 -2.33 0.73
CA GLU A 212 6.43 -3.28 0.45
C GLU A 212 6.92 -4.74 0.53
N THR A 213 8.07 -5.04 -0.06
CA THR A 213 8.63 -6.40 0.00
C THR A 213 9.28 -6.66 1.35
N ILE A 214 9.88 -5.66 1.99
CA ILE A 214 10.45 -5.75 3.34
C ILE A 214 9.33 -6.05 4.35
N PHE A 215 8.26 -5.28 4.33
CA PHE A 215 7.13 -5.47 5.24
C PHE A 215 6.41 -6.78 4.98
N HIS A 216 6.15 -7.13 3.71
CA HIS A 216 5.52 -8.41 3.38
C HIS A 216 6.37 -9.60 3.83
N ALA A 217 7.70 -9.56 3.62
CA ALA A 217 8.61 -10.58 4.16
C ALA A 217 8.52 -10.66 5.69
N SER A 218 8.52 -9.52 6.38
CA SER A 218 8.37 -9.47 7.84
C SER A 218 7.06 -10.13 8.31
N ILE A 219 5.93 -9.89 7.63
CA ILE A 219 4.66 -10.55 7.94
C ILE A 219 4.78 -12.07 7.75
N LEU A 220 5.33 -12.53 6.62
CA LEU A 220 5.44 -13.95 6.31
C LEU A 220 6.33 -14.70 7.30
N PHE A 221 7.52 -14.17 7.59
CA PHE A 221 8.49 -14.82 8.49
C PHE A 221 8.08 -14.78 9.97
N ASN A 222 7.21 -13.86 10.36
CA ASN A 222 6.66 -13.79 11.71
C ASN A 222 5.27 -14.43 11.83
N SER A 223 4.78 -15.14 10.78
CA SER A 223 3.45 -15.73 10.73
C SER A 223 2.34 -14.72 11.06
N GLY A 224 2.55 -13.47 10.63
CA GLY A 224 1.68 -12.34 10.93
C GLY A 224 0.40 -12.35 10.12
N LEU A 225 -0.62 -11.68 10.66
CA LEU A 225 -1.91 -11.46 10.02
C LEU A 225 -2.14 -9.95 9.85
N SER A 226 -2.85 -9.61 8.79
CA SER A 226 -3.42 -8.29 8.58
C SER A 226 -4.89 -8.28 9.02
N ILE A 227 -5.32 -7.19 9.64
CA ILE A 227 -6.74 -6.86 9.82
C ILE A 227 -7.22 -6.15 8.56
N VAL A 228 -8.35 -6.60 8.00
CA VAL A 228 -8.98 -5.96 6.85
C VAL A 228 -10.44 -5.64 7.20
N PRO A 229 -10.92 -4.40 6.97
CA PRO A 229 -12.31 -4.05 7.20
C PRO A 229 -13.22 -4.77 6.19
N THR A 230 -14.40 -5.19 6.63
CA THR A 230 -15.38 -5.86 5.76
C THR A 230 -15.82 -4.99 4.59
N ARG A 231 -15.77 -3.66 4.76
CA ARG A 231 -16.04 -2.67 3.70
C ARG A 231 -14.80 -1.83 3.45
N ASN A 232 -14.49 -1.60 2.18
CA ASN A 232 -13.34 -0.78 1.79
C ASN A 232 -13.43 0.63 2.39
N MET A 233 -12.35 1.08 3.02
CA MET A 233 -12.26 2.40 3.66
C MET A 233 -11.29 3.35 2.96
N ILE A 234 -10.62 2.93 1.89
CA ILE A 234 -9.62 3.72 1.16
C ILE A 234 -9.95 3.79 -0.33
N ASN A 235 -9.89 4.97 -0.91
CA ASN A 235 -9.77 5.13 -2.36
C ASN A 235 -8.35 5.55 -2.73
N ASN A 236 -7.73 4.87 -3.67
CA ASN A 236 -6.44 5.28 -4.21
C ASN A 236 -6.65 6.07 -5.51
N LEU A 237 -6.11 7.29 -5.55
CA LEU A 237 -6.16 8.21 -6.69
C LEU A 237 -4.92 8.11 -7.59
N GLY A 238 -4.06 7.12 -7.38
CA GLY A 238 -2.78 6.97 -8.06
C GLY A 238 -2.86 6.56 -9.54
N ALA A 239 -4.04 6.21 -10.07
CA ALA A 239 -4.21 5.87 -11.48
C ALA A 239 -4.22 7.11 -12.40
N THR A 240 -3.21 7.97 -12.29
CA THR A 240 -3.04 9.18 -13.08
C THR A 240 -1.81 9.11 -13.98
N ALA A 241 -1.70 10.01 -14.97
CA ALA A 241 -0.56 10.08 -15.87
C ALA A 241 0.77 10.38 -15.14
N ASP A 242 0.71 10.99 -13.96
CA ASP A 242 1.86 11.38 -13.13
C ASP A 242 2.24 10.32 -12.07
N SER A 243 1.59 9.17 -12.10
CA SER A 243 1.86 8.07 -11.17
C SER A 243 3.21 7.40 -11.46
N THR A 244 3.93 7.04 -10.42
CA THR A 244 5.22 6.34 -10.52
C THR A 244 5.05 4.92 -11.08
N HIS A 245 3.98 4.24 -10.70
CA HIS A 245 3.73 2.84 -11.06
C HIS A 245 2.69 2.68 -12.19
N PHE A 246 2.00 3.75 -12.60
CA PHE A 246 0.96 3.70 -13.62
C PHE A 246 1.12 4.83 -14.64
N ALA A 247 1.70 4.54 -15.80
CA ALA A 247 1.96 5.50 -16.89
C ALA A 247 0.86 5.46 -17.99
N GLY A 248 -0.41 5.25 -17.62
CA GLY A 248 -1.51 5.10 -18.57
C GLY A 248 -2.78 5.86 -18.17
N SER A 249 -3.83 5.69 -18.98
CA SER A 249 -5.18 6.17 -18.63
C SER A 249 -5.97 5.06 -17.95
N ILE A 250 -6.74 5.38 -16.91
CA ILE A 250 -7.65 4.44 -16.23
C ILE A 250 -8.59 3.73 -17.23
N HIS A 251 -8.91 4.38 -18.36
CA HIS A 251 -9.75 3.80 -19.43
C HIS A 251 -9.09 2.66 -20.18
N THR A 252 -7.74 2.59 -20.16
CA THR A 252 -6.97 1.52 -20.81
C THR A 252 -6.65 0.35 -19.89
N LEU A 253 -6.96 0.48 -18.60
CA LEU A 253 -6.85 -0.61 -17.64
C LEU A 253 -7.91 -1.69 -17.90
N PRO A 254 -7.54 -2.97 -17.86
CA PRO A 254 -8.50 -4.07 -17.82
C PRO A 254 -9.51 -3.90 -16.67
N LYS A 255 -10.77 -4.27 -16.90
CA LYS A 255 -11.88 -4.07 -15.96
C LYS A 255 -11.55 -4.56 -14.53
N GLY A 256 -10.86 -5.70 -14.41
CA GLY A 256 -10.49 -6.27 -13.13
C GLY A 256 -9.50 -5.42 -12.33
N TYR A 257 -8.58 -4.69 -13.00
CA TYR A 257 -7.68 -3.73 -12.36
C TYR A 257 -8.33 -2.36 -12.19
N ARG A 258 -9.07 -1.89 -13.19
CA ARG A 258 -9.78 -0.60 -13.12
C ARG A 258 -10.72 -0.54 -11.93
N ARG A 259 -11.40 -1.64 -11.58
CA ARG A 259 -12.28 -1.73 -10.43
C ARG A 259 -11.58 -1.29 -9.13
N ILE A 260 -10.32 -1.67 -8.93
CA ILE A 260 -9.53 -1.37 -7.72
C ILE A 260 -9.42 0.15 -7.49
N PHE A 261 -9.31 0.94 -8.57
CA PHE A 261 -9.23 2.40 -8.52
C PHE A 261 -10.59 3.12 -8.56
N THR A 262 -11.68 2.40 -8.83
CA THR A 262 -13.02 3.00 -9.02
C THR A 262 -14.05 2.53 -8.01
N MET A 263 -13.69 1.61 -7.12
CA MET A 263 -14.58 1.14 -6.07
C MET A 263 -14.89 2.23 -5.05
N LYS A 264 -15.99 2.06 -4.32
CA LYS A 264 -16.41 2.99 -3.27
C LYS A 264 -15.61 2.77 -1.99
N ARG A 265 -15.48 3.82 -1.21
CA ARG A 265 -15.11 3.73 0.20
C ARG A 265 -16.35 3.93 1.06
N TYR A 266 -16.33 3.34 2.24
CA TYR A 266 -17.44 3.30 3.15
C TYR A 266 -17.01 3.79 4.53
N GLU A 267 -17.90 4.47 5.20
CA GLU A 267 -17.78 4.70 6.65
C GLU A 267 -18.19 3.42 7.39
N VAL A 268 -17.66 3.23 8.58
CA VAL A 268 -18.10 2.19 9.53
C VAL A 268 -18.75 2.83 10.73
N ASP A 269 -19.73 2.13 11.29
CA ASP A 269 -20.45 2.56 12.50
C ASP A 269 -19.74 2.01 13.75
N PHE A 270 -19.86 2.73 14.86
CA PHE A 270 -19.33 2.31 16.15
C PHE A 270 -20.49 2.09 17.15
N PRO A 271 -20.36 1.11 18.09
CA PRO A 271 -19.21 0.24 18.33
C PRO A 271 -19.03 -0.83 17.26
N LEU A 272 -17.75 -1.23 17.00
CA LEU A 272 -17.44 -2.29 16.05
C LEU A 272 -17.86 -3.68 16.55
N LYS A 273 -18.29 -4.53 15.62
CA LYS A 273 -18.54 -5.95 15.86
C LYS A 273 -17.25 -6.75 15.67
N HIS A 274 -16.64 -7.16 16.77
CA HIS A 274 -15.35 -7.85 16.77
C HIS A 274 -15.48 -9.35 16.53
N PRO A 275 -14.58 -9.98 15.75
CA PRO A 275 -14.42 -11.43 15.74
C PRO A 275 -14.02 -11.95 17.12
N ARG A 276 -14.61 -13.08 17.50
CA ARG A 276 -14.27 -13.73 18.77
C ARG A 276 -12.86 -14.35 18.76
N TYR A 277 -12.43 -14.81 17.58
CA TYR A 277 -11.16 -15.51 17.40
C TYR A 277 -10.31 -14.85 16.32
N VAL A 278 -9.00 -14.88 16.54
CA VAL A 278 -8.02 -14.47 15.52
C VAL A 278 -7.71 -15.70 14.67
N ILE A 279 -8.37 -15.80 13.52
CA ILE A 279 -8.21 -16.90 12.57
C ILE A 279 -8.26 -16.32 11.14
N GLU A 280 -7.41 -16.84 10.25
CA GLU A 280 -7.37 -16.39 8.86
C GLU A 280 -8.67 -16.68 8.11
N ASN A 281 -9.15 -15.69 7.37
CA ASN A 281 -10.19 -15.86 6.34
C ASN A 281 -9.52 -16.33 5.04
N VAL A 282 -9.43 -17.64 4.87
CA VAL A 282 -8.79 -18.26 3.69
C VAL A 282 -9.57 -17.97 2.41
N ALA A 283 -10.90 -17.95 2.48
CA ALA A 283 -11.75 -17.67 1.31
C ALA A 283 -11.49 -16.24 0.76
N TYR A 284 -11.32 -15.27 1.65
CA TYR A 284 -10.93 -13.92 1.25
C TYR A 284 -9.55 -13.89 0.58
N LYS A 285 -8.55 -14.57 1.15
CA LYS A 285 -7.22 -14.66 0.55
C LYS A 285 -7.28 -15.23 -0.87
N GLU A 286 -8.01 -16.32 -1.08
CA GLU A 286 -8.20 -16.92 -2.41
C GLU A 286 -8.90 -15.95 -3.38
N SER A 287 -9.89 -15.21 -2.90
CA SER A 287 -10.59 -14.19 -3.68
C SER A 287 -9.65 -13.05 -4.09
N VAL A 288 -8.83 -12.53 -3.17
CA VAL A 288 -7.83 -11.50 -3.47
C VAL A 288 -6.82 -11.99 -4.51
N TYR A 289 -6.32 -13.23 -4.39
CA TYR A 289 -5.40 -13.81 -5.36
C TYR A 289 -6.03 -13.90 -6.75
N ARG A 290 -7.31 -14.22 -6.83
CA ARG A 290 -8.08 -14.20 -8.08
C ARG A 290 -8.26 -12.78 -8.63
N ILE A 291 -8.61 -11.80 -7.77
CA ILE A 291 -8.73 -10.38 -8.14
C ILE A 291 -7.39 -9.85 -8.67
N MET A 292 -6.28 -10.19 -8.04
CA MET A 292 -4.95 -9.76 -8.46
C MET A 292 -4.38 -10.61 -9.61
N GLY A 293 -5.00 -11.76 -9.87
CA GLY A 293 -4.56 -12.73 -10.89
C GLY A 293 -3.31 -13.51 -10.48
N TRP A 294 -2.96 -13.52 -9.20
CA TRP A 294 -1.85 -14.31 -8.68
C TRP A 294 -2.20 -15.80 -8.76
N ASP A 295 -1.29 -16.61 -9.34
CA ASP A 295 -1.50 -18.02 -9.69
C ASP A 295 -2.75 -18.33 -10.57
N HIS A 296 -3.32 -17.31 -11.18
CA HIS A 296 -4.42 -17.44 -12.12
C HIS A 296 -4.00 -17.06 -13.56
N PRO A 297 -3.26 -17.91 -14.29
CA PRO A 297 -2.66 -17.57 -15.59
C PRO A 297 -3.72 -17.18 -16.63
N TRP A 298 -4.88 -17.83 -16.63
CA TRP A 298 -5.96 -17.51 -17.55
C TRP A 298 -6.56 -16.12 -17.33
N ILE A 299 -6.65 -15.68 -16.09
CA ILE A 299 -7.06 -14.31 -15.75
C ILE A 299 -6.04 -13.31 -16.29
N LYS A 300 -4.74 -13.57 -16.10
CA LYS A 300 -3.66 -12.71 -16.64
C LYS A 300 -3.67 -12.66 -18.15
N ILE A 301 -3.88 -13.79 -18.81
CA ILE A 301 -3.99 -13.88 -20.27
C ILE A 301 -5.20 -13.07 -20.75
N GLY A 302 -6.38 -13.29 -20.17
CA GLY A 302 -7.60 -12.55 -20.53
C GLY A 302 -7.42 -11.04 -20.37
N ARG A 303 -6.82 -10.60 -19.28
CA ARG A 303 -6.50 -9.17 -19.04
C ARG A 303 -5.50 -8.62 -20.07
N SER A 304 -4.50 -9.41 -20.47
CA SER A 304 -3.54 -8.98 -21.49
C SER A 304 -4.21 -8.77 -22.85
N PHE A 305 -5.19 -9.60 -23.21
CA PHE A 305 -6.00 -9.40 -24.42
C PHE A 305 -6.93 -8.19 -24.31
N GLU A 306 -7.57 -8.01 -23.15
CA GLU A 306 -8.42 -6.83 -22.88
C GLU A 306 -7.60 -5.54 -22.94
N GLU A 307 -6.42 -5.49 -22.34
CA GLU A 307 -5.49 -4.36 -22.39
C GLU A 307 -5.05 -4.05 -23.84
N LEU A 308 -4.71 -5.08 -24.60
CA LEU A 308 -4.37 -4.93 -26.01
C LEU A 308 -5.53 -4.32 -26.80
N PHE A 309 -6.75 -4.86 -26.61
CA PHE A 309 -7.95 -4.34 -27.28
C PHE A 309 -8.24 -2.88 -26.89
N LEU A 310 -8.15 -2.55 -25.59
CA LEU A 310 -8.36 -1.18 -25.11
C LEU A 310 -7.32 -0.22 -25.69
N ASN A 311 -6.04 -0.60 -25.73
CA ASN A 311 -4.98 0.24 -26.30
C ASN A 311 -5.16 0.43 -27.83
N LEU A 312 -5.63 -0.58 -28.55
CA LEU A 312 -6.00 -0.45 -29.97
C LEU A 312 -7.20 0.51 -30.14
N LYS A 313 -8.25 0.33 -29.34
CA LYS A 313 -9.46 1.17 -29.37
C LYS A 313 -9.16 2.66 -29.13
N TYR A 314 -8.22 2.97 -28.22
CA TYR A 314 -7.85 4.34 -27.86
C TYR A 314 -6.62 4.87 -28.64
N GLY A 315 -6.12 4.15 -29.63
CA GLY A 315 -5.03 4.60 -30.50
C GLY A 315 -3.64 4.63 -29.83
N ASN A 316 -3.45 3.92 -28.74
CA ASN A 316 -2.19 3.91 -27.97
C ASN A 316 -1.13 2.96 -28.56
N PHE A 317 -0.83 3.12 -29.84
CA PHE A 317 0.08 2.22 -30.58
C PHE A 317 1.51 2.20 -30.01
N SER A 318 1.96 3.31 -29.42
CA SER A 318 3.28 3.39 -28.80
C SER A 318 3.42 2.45 -27.58
N ILE A 319 2.37 2.26 -26.79
CA ILE A 319 2.35 1.33 -25.66
C ILE A 319 2.43 -0.11 -26.17
N ILE A 320 1.67 -0.43 -27.23
CA ILE A 320 1.66 -1.76 -27.85
C ILE A 320 3.05 -2.11 -28.41
N THR A 321 3.66 -1.20 -29.17
CA THR A 321 4.99 -1.43 -29.74
C THR A 321 6.06 -1.61 -28.67
N LYS A 322 6.02 -0.82 -27.58
CA LYS A 322 6.90 -0.95 -26.43
C LYS A 322 6.72 -2.30 -25.71
N ALA A 323 5.47 -2.74 -25.52
CA ALA A 323 5.16 -4.03 -24.89
C ALA A 323 5.66 -5.22 -25.73
N VAL A 324 5.48 -5.17 -27.03
CA VAL A 324 5.99 -6.19 -27.97
C VAL A 324 7.51 -6.24 -27.96
N LYS A 325 8.18 -5.08 -28.06
CA LYS A 325 9.64 -4.99 -28.01
C LYS A 325 10.22 -5.55 -26.69
N ASN A 326 9.57 -5.26 -25.56
CA ASN A 326 10.00 -5.79 -24.27
C ASN A 326 9.83 -7.31 -24.18
N ARG A 327 8.76 -7.89 -24.76
CA ARG A 327 8.55 -9.35 -24.81
C ARG A 327 9.58 -10.03 -25.68
N ILE A 328 9.88 -9.47 -26.86
CA ILE A 328 10.94 -9.97 -27.76
C ILE A 328 12.30 -9.94 -27.08
N ASN A 329 12.64 -8.83 -26.42
CA ASN A 329 13.92 -8.70 -25.70
C ASN A 329 14.03 -9.71 -24.53
N LYS A 330 12.95 -9.96 -23.82
CA LYS A 330 12.92 -11.01 -22.78
C LYS A 330 13.12 -12.40 -23.35
N TRP A 331 12.49 -12.69 -24.50
CA TRP A 331 12.63 -13.99 -25.18
C TRP A 331 14.06 -14.19 -25.69
N LEU A 332 14.67 -13.16 -26.31
CA LEU A 332 16.07 -13.20 -26.79
C LEU A 332 17.07 -13.38 -25.65
N LYS A 333 16.85 -12.74 -24.48
CA LYS A 333 17.71 -12.94 -23.31
C LYS A 333 17.60 -14.35 -22.73
N ARG A 334 16.42 -14.97 -22.71
CA ARG A 334 16.22 -16.36 -22.28
C ARG A 334 16.98 -17.35 -23.15
N ASN A 335 16.98 -17.14 -24.46
CA ASN A 335 17.63 -18.05 -25.42
C ASN A 335 19.17 -17.84 -25.54
N LYS A 336 19.75 -16.83 -24.88
CA LYS A 336 21.21 -16.64 -24.81
C LYS A 336 21.86 -17.32 -23.61
N HIS A 337 21.08 -17.88 -22.71
CA HIS A 337 21.53 -18.60 -21.50
C HIS A 337 21.22 -20.12 -21.57
N HIS A 338 20.85 -20.63 -22.75
CA HIS A 338 20.85 -22.01 -23.18
C HIS A 338 21.84 -22.18 -24.33
#